data_81e6c5148819dcc2f3f41353fecd7c36
#
_entry.id   81e6c5148819dcc2f3f41353fecd7c36
#
_cell.length_a   1.000
_cell.length_b   1.000
_cell.length_c   1.000
_cell.angle_alpha   90.00
_cell.angle_beta   90.00
_cell.angle_gamma   90.00
#
_symmetry.space_group_name_H-M   'P 1'
#
loop_
_entity.id
_entity.type
_entity.pdbx_description
1 polymer ?
#
loop_
_entity_poly.entity_id
_entity_poly.type
_entity_poly.pdbx_seq_one_letter_code
_entity_poly.pdbx_strand_id
1 'polypeptide(L)'
;MDLALLGGGLNQRSKYFFEYPYSTGGFVYLYNFRVFKNALFYFSKDYLKIKEKSFCKLNSWFQLYDFCNSVLNRYDYNFMFGHNNPHDYTLDNVKRSYLSALKNPNQLAIDEENAYKITKQLGDFIQKHSDKHFILWTRTDSLLKYKVYNHTILTRNLNTIHNALKALLKYPNAEIHDLRTMPLAKEIKCYKDIGHYDPIGSKEVLQAIASKKYLLTPNNIDSFKQKLIQTIENYQIPKEIQN
;
A
#
# COMPACT_ATOMS: atom_id res chain seq x y z
N MET A 1 4.57 6.53 4.71
CA MET A 1 4.31 6.42 3.26
C MET A 1 4.64 5.01 2.81
N ASP A 2 3.72 4.34 2.13
CA ASP A 2 3.89 2.94 1.70
C ASP A 2 4.80 2.85 0.46
N LEU A 3 5.93 2.15 0.58
CA LEU A 3 6.87 1.89 -0.52
C LEU A 3 6.34 0.89 -1.58
N ALA A 4 5.11 0.39 -1.43
CA ALA A 4 4.45 -0.43 -2.45
C ALA A 4 4.31 0.31 -3.80
N LEU A 5 4.46 1.63 -3.82
CA LEU A 5 4.49 2.44 -5.03
C LEU A 5 5.63 2.06 -6.00
N LEU A 6 6.68 1.39 -5.53
CA LEU A 6 7.78 0.94 -6.38
C LEU A 6 7.38 -0.15 -7.38
N GLY A 7 6.30 -0.91 -7.12
CA GLY A 7 5.80 -1.96 -8.00
C GLY A 7 4.60 -1.59 -8.88
N GLY A 8 3.98 -0.45 -8.64
CA GLY A 8 2.87 0.05 -9.43
C GLY A 8 3.28 1.32 -10.17
N GLY A 9 3.13 1.35 -11.50
CA GLY A 9 3.45 2.55 -12.26
C GLY A 9 2.82 3.79 -11.62
N LEU A 10 3.63 4.79 -11.33
CA LEU A 10 3.16 6.10 -10.96
C LEU A 10 2.31 6.61 -12.11
N ASN A 11 0.99 6.51 -12.02
CA ASN A 11 0.15 7.19 -12.98
C ASN A 11 0.31 8.72 -12.79
N GLN A 12 -0.15 9.52 -13.73
CA GLN A 12 0.00 10.99 -13.73
C GLN A 12 -0.33 11.67 -12.38
N ARG A 13 -1.10 11.04 -11.49
CA ARG A 13 -1.51 11.58 -10.19
C ARG A 13 -0.38 11.62 -9.17
N SER A 14 0.52 10.65 -9.18
CA SER A 14 1.67 10.63 -8.28
C SER A 14 2.73 11.65 -8.69
N LYS A 15 2.85 11.96 -10.00
CA LYS A 15 3.71 13.02 -10.50
C LYS A 15 3.37 14.38 -9.85
N TYR A 16 2.08 14.73 -9.79
CA TYR A 16 1.63 15.98 -9.16
C TYR A 16 1.91 16.01 -7.66
N PHE A 17 1.82 14.90 -6.96
CA PHE A 17 2.08 14.84 -5.53
C PHE A 17 3.56 15.07 -5.20
N PHE A 18 4.48 14.54 -6.01
CA PHE A 18 5.93 14.68 -5.79
C PHE A 18 6.51 15.98 -6.38
N GLU A 19 6.00 16.44 -7.52
CA GLU A 19 6.50 17.67 -8.15
C GLU A 19 5.94 18.96 -7.51
N TYR A 20 4.75 18.90 -6.91
CA TYR A 20 4.03 20.07 -6.42
C TYR A 20 3.39 19.91 -5.05
N PRO A 21 4.09 19.42 -4.01
CA PRO A 21 3.47 19.14 -2.71
C PRO A 21 2.96 20.38 -1.99
N TYR A 22 3.49 21.58 -2.33
CA TYR A 22 3.13 22.89 -1.71
C TYR A 22 3.05 24.04 -2.72
N SER A 23 3.13 23.75 -4.03
CA SER A 23 2.95 24.73 -5.10
C SER A 23 1.52 24.67 -5.62
N THR A 24 1.25 25.44 -6.68
CA THR A 24 -0.03 25.43 -7.39
C THR A 24 -0.56 24.02 -7.72
N GLY A 25 0.30 23.02 -7.88
CA GLY A 25 -0.10 21.62 -8.11
C GLY A 25 -0.71 20.95 -6.89
N GLY A 26 -0.22 21.20 -5.68
CA GLY A 26 -0.86 20.76 -4.43
C GLY A 26 -2.21 21.44 -4.22
N PHE A 27 -2.29 22.71 -4.60
CA PHE A 27 -3.55 23.46 -4.64
C PHE A 27 -4.52 22.87 -5.66
N VAL A 28 -4.06 22.52 -6.86
CA VAL A 28 -4.88 21.84 -7.89
C VAL A 28 -5.36 20.48 -7.41
N TYR A 29 -4.56 19.74 -6.64
CA TYR A 29 -5.00 18.48 -6.04
C TYR A 29 -6.09 18.68 -4.99
N LEU A 30 -5.95 19.70 -4.13
CA LEU A 30 -6.98 20.09 -3.15
C LEU A 30 -8.25 20.64 -3.83
N TYR A 31 -8.08 21.36 -4.94
CA TYR A 31 -9.17 21.83 -5.78
C TYR A 31 -9.68 20.77 -6.76
N ASN A 32 -9.07 19.58 -6.83
CA ASN A 32 -9.65 18.49 -7.58
C ASN A 32 -11.04 18.19 -7.00
N PHE A 33 -12.05 18.36 -7.84
CA PHE A 33 -13.45 18.23 -7.46
C PHE A 33 -13.76 16.91 -6.72
N ARG A 34 -13.01 15.87 -7.00
CA ARG A 34 -13.14 14.56 -6.33
C ARG A 34 -12.60 14.60 -4.89
N VAL A 35 -11.48 15.27 -4.65
CA VAL A 35 -10.91 15.46 -3.31
C VAL A 35 -11.78 16.38 -2.48
N PHE A 36 -12.25 17.47 -3.07
CA PHE A 36 -13.19 18.40 -2.44
C PHE A 36 -14.50 17.71 -2.04
N LYS A 37 -15.09 16.92 -2.94
CA LYS A 37 -16.27 16.11 -2.63
C LYS A 37 -16.05 15.16 -1.46
N ASN A 38 -14.91 14.47 -1.45
CA ASN A 38 -14.58 13.55 -0.37
C ASN A 38 -14.43 14.32 0.95
N ALA A 39 -13.68 15.41 0.97
CA ALA A 39 -13.50 16.24 2.15
C ALA A 39 -14.83 16.79 2.69
N LEU A 40 -15.72 17.27 1.80
CA LEU A 40 -17.05 17.74 2.17
C LEU A 40 -17.93 16.62 2.75
N PHE A 41 -17.87 15.44 2.17
CA PHE A 41 -18.60 14.26 2.66
C PHE A 41 -18.17 13.89 4.08
N TYR A 42 -16.86 13.85 4.34
CA TYR A 42 -16.33 13.56 5.67
C TYR A 42 -16.67 14.65 6.68
N PHE A 43 -16.49 15.92 6.31
CA PHE A 43 -16.85 17.02 7.16
C PHE A 43 -18.32 16.97 7.57
N SER A 44 -19.21 16.72 6.61
CA SER A 44 -20.65 16.62 6.89
C SER A 44 -21.00 15.43 7.77
N LYS A 45 -20.34 14.31 7.62
CA LYS A 45 -20.57 13.11 8.42
C LYS A 45 -19.99 13.22 9.83
N ASP A 46 -18.71 13.55 9.94
CA ASP A 46 -17.96 13.49 11.20
C ASP A 46 -18.25 14.72 12.09
N TYR A 47 -18.41 15.90 11.51
CA TYR A 47 -18.69 17.12 12.25
C TYR A 47 -20.18 17.47 12.35
N LEU A 48 -20.91 17.38 11.26
CA LEU A 48 -22.33 17.75 11.25
C LEU A 48 -23.24 16.56 11.59
N LYS A 49 -22.70 15.35 11.70
CA LYS A 49 -23.44 14.10 11.98
C LYS A 49 -24.66 13.88 11.06
N ILE A 50 -24.56 14.37 9.83
CA ILE A 50 -25.60 14.20 8.83
C ILE A 50 -25.62 12.72 8.38
N LYS A 51 -26.77 12.08 8.43
CA LYS A 51 -26.94 10.70 7.95
C LYS A 51 -26.62 10.63 6.44
N GLU A 52 -25.85 9.62 6.03
CA GLU A 52 -25.35 9.42 4.65
C GLU A 52 -26.42 9.60 3.58
N LYS A 53 -27.60 8.98 3.77
CA LYS A 53 -28.73 9.11 2.84
C LYS A 53 -29.26 10.55 2.72
N SER A 54 -29.19 11.33 3.79
CA SER A 54 -29.63 12.72 3.78
C SER A 54 -28.62 13.62 3.08
N PHE A 55 -27.32 13.34 3.23
CA PHE A 55 -26.26 14.05 2.52
C PHE A 55 -26.35 13.85 1.00
N CYS A 56 -26.56 12.60 0.55
CA CYS A 56 -26.72 12.27 -0.87
C CYS A 56 -27.95 12.93 -1.48
N LYS A 57 -29.06 13.04 -0.72
CA LYS A 57 -30.27 13.76 -1.16
C LYS A 57 -30.03 15.27 -1.27
N LEU A 58 -29.36 15.86 -0.28
CA LEU A 58 -29.07 17.30 -0.25
C LEU A 58 -28.21 17.74 -1.43
N ASN A 59 -27.34 16.85 -1.88
CA ASN A 59 -26.38 17.12 -2.94
C ASN A 59 -26.80 16.61 -4.33
N SER A 60 -28.05 16.16 -4.51
CA SER A 60 -28.59 15.76 -5.82
C SER A 60 -28.52 16.90 -6.85
N TRP A 61 -28.61 18.14 -6.43
CA TRP A 61 -28.45 19.37 -7.22
C TRP A 61 -27.13 19.45 -7.99
N PHE A 62 -26.04 18.90 -7.42
CA PHE A 62 -24.68 19.05 -7.95
C PHE A 62 -24.19 17.83 -8.72
N GLN A 63 -25.09 16.99 -9.24
CA GLN A 63 -24.73 15.70 -9.86
C GLN A 63 -23.89 14.79 -8.95
N LEU A 64 -23.98 15.03 -7.63
CA LEU A 64 -23.33 14.18 -6.62
C LEU A 64 -24.08 12.87 -6.41
N TYR A 65 -25.28 12.76 -6.98
CA TYR A 65 -26.12 11.56 -6.86
C TYR A 65 -25.41 10.31 -7.41
N ASP A 66 -24.79 10.42 -8.59
CA ASP A 66 -24.05 9.30 -9.19
C ASP A 66 -22.79 8.96 -8.39
N PHE A 67 -22.15 9.97 -7.78
CA PHE A 67 -21.02 9.75 -6.88
C PHE A 67 -21.47 9.06 -5.59
N CYS A 68 -22.53 9.51 -4.95
CA CYS A 68 -23.08 8.87 -3.77
C CYS A 68 -23.51 7.44 -4.07
N ASN A 69 -24.22 7.20 -5.18
CA ASN A 69 -24.60 5.86 -5.59
C ASN A 69 -23.39 4.99 -5.96
N SER A 70 -22.38 5.54 -6.63
CA SER A 70 -21.17 4.79 -6.95
C SER A 70 -20.33 4.49 -5.71
N VAL A 71 -20.32 5.37 -4.72
CA VAL A 71 -19.63 5.16 -3.42
C VAL A 71 -20.44 4.20 -2.55
N LEU A 72 -21.77 4.36 -2.48
CA LEU A 72 -22.62 3.51 -1.64
C LEU A 72 -22.84 2.11 -2.23
N ASN A 73 -22.83 1.97 -3.56
CA ASN A 73 -23.11 0.69 -4.24
C ASN A 73 -21.85 -0.06 -4.70
N ARG A 74 -20.74 0.63 -4.99
CA ARG A 74 -19.48 -0.02 -5.44
C ARG A 74 -18.42 -0.12 -4.35
N TYR A 75 -18.44 0.83 -3.46
CA TYR A 75 -17.51 0.87 -2.34
C TYR A 75 -18.41 1.03 -1.13
N ASP A 76 -18.75 -0.11 -0.55
CA ASP A 76 -19.24 -0.06 0.81
C ASP A 76 -18.32 0.93 1.54
N TYR A 77 -18.93 1.95 2.16
CA TYR A 77 -18.20 2.96 2.94
C TYR A 77 -17.19 2.30 3.88
N ASN A 78 -17.51 1.14 4.35
CA ASN A 78 -16.68 0.25 5.14
C ASN A 78 -15.40 -0.19 4.40
N PHE A 79 -15.40 -0.33 3.08
CA PHE A 79 -14.23 -0.70 2.29
C PHE A 79 -13.18 0.42 2.19
N MET A 80 -13.63 1.67 2.06
CA MET A 80 -12.71 2.82 1.93
C MET A 80 -12.05 3.22 3.26
N PHE A 81 -12.64 2.87 4.41
CA PHE A 81 -12.26 3.38 5.73
C PHE A 81 -12.07 2.30 6.80
N GLY A 82 -11.76 1.09 6.38
CA GLY A 82 -11.38 0.02 7.29
C GLY A 82 -12.55 -0.66 8.02
N HIS A 83 -13.79 -0.40 7.60
CA HIS A 83 -14.90 -1.26 7.92
C HIS A 83 -15.04 -2.26 6.78
N ASN A 84 -14.29 -3.34 6.85
CA ASN A 84 -14.30 -4.34 5.81
C ASN A 84 -15.62 -5.08 5.82
N ASN A 85 -16.11 -5.33 4.62
CA ASN A 85 -17.06 -6.40 4.47
C ASN A 85 -16.34 -7.72 4.87
N PRO A 86 -16.73 -8.38 5.97
CA PRO A 86 -16.10 -9.64 6.37
C PRO A 86 -16.12 -10.69 5.25
N HIS A 87 -17.05 -10.55 4.31
CA HIS A 87 -17.18 -11.42 3.13
C HIS A 87 -16.05 -11.23 2.09
N ASP A 88 -15.24 -10.16 2.20
CA ASP A 88 -14.09 -9.97 1.28
C ASP A 88 -12.85 -10.75 1.70
N TYR A 89 -12.72 -11.08 3.00
CA TYR A 89 -11.58 -11.81 3.56
C TYR A 89 -11.89 -13.29 3.63
N THR A 90 -11.96 -13.91 2.45
CA THR A 90 -12.22 -15.33 2.33
C THR A 90 -11.03 -16.04 1.70
N LEU A 91 -10.81 -17.27 2.11
CA LEU A 91 -9.79 -18.12 1.53
C LEU A 91 -9.96 -18.25 0.00
N ASP A 92 -11.21 -18.30 -0.48
CA ASP A 92 -11.53 -18.39 -1.91
C ASP A 92 -11.08 -17.15 -2.70
N ASN A 93 -11.18 -15.96 -2.10
CA ASN A 93 -10.70 -14.73 -2.73
C ASN A 93 -9.16 -14.74 -2.83
N VAL A 94 -8.48 -15.12 -1.76
CA VAL A 94 -7.02 -15.27 -1.76
C VAL A 94 -6.57 -16.31 -2.77
N LYS A 95 -7.25 -17.48 -2.82
CA LYS A 95 -6.97 -18.55 -3.78
C LYS A 95 -7.15 -18.08 -5.21
N ARG A 96 -8.28 -17.42 -5.54
CA ARG A 96 -8.52 -16.86 -6.87
C ARG A 96 -7.45 -15.85 -7.27
N SER A 97 -7.06 -14.96 -6.35
CA SER A 97 -6.00 -13.99 -6.59
C SER A 97 -4.65 -14.67 -6.86
N TYR A 98 -4.31 -15.66 -6.07
CA TYR A 98 -3.08 -16.44 -6.24
C TYR A 98 -3.06 -17.18 -7.59
N LEU A 99 -4.12 -17.92 -7.93
CA LEU A 99 -4.23 -18.64 -9.20
C LEU A 99 -4.24 -17.71 -10.41
N SER A 100 -4.86 -16.53 -10.28
CA SER A 100 -4.81 -15.49 -11.33
C SER A 100 -3.40 -14.97 -11.53
N ALA A 101 -2.67 -14.72 -10.46
CA ALA A 101 -1.29 -14.23 -10.52
C ALA A 101 -0.33 -15.28 -11.11
N LEU A 102 -0.56 -16.56 -10.84
CA LEU A 102 0.23 -17.66 -11.44
C LEU A 102 0.12 -17.70 -12.98
N LYS A 103 -1.01 -17.27 -13.55
CA LYS A 103 -1.19 -17.22 -15.02
C LYS A 103 -0.33 -16.16 -15.69
N ASN A 104 -0.04 -15.07 -14.96
CA ASN A 104 0.72 -13.92 -15.48
C ASN A 104 1.74 -13.38 -14.47
N PRO A 105 2.76 -14.14 -14.06
CA PRO A 105 3.71 -13.73 -13.04
C PRO A 105 4.52 -12.49 -13.46
N ASN A 106 4.70 -12.26 -14.76
CA ASN A 106 5.43 -11.10 -15.29
C ASN A 106 4.75 -9.77 -14.99
N GLN A 107 3.42 -9.74 -14.81
CA GLN A 107 2.70 -8.50 -14.44
C GLN A 107 3.07 -8.00 -13.04
N LEU A 108 3.63 -8.85 -12.21
CA LEU A 108 4.08 -8.52 -10.86
C LEU A 108 5.59 -8.21 -10.80
N ALA A 109 6.28 -8.26 -11.95
CA ALA A 109 7.69 -7.93 -12.02
C ALA A 109 7.88 -6.42 -11.85
N ILE A 110 8.85 -6.05 -11.02
CA ILE A 110 9.20 -4.64 -10.81
C ILE A 110 10.01 -4.16 -12.02
N ASP A 111 9.62 -3.02 -12.57
CA ASP A 111 10.41 -2.27 -13.53
C ASP A 111 11.53 -1.55 -12.77
N GLU A 112 12.77 -2.00 -12.96
CA GLU A 112 13.94 -1.51 -12.23
C GLU A 112 14.24 -0.04 -12.55
N GLU A 113 14.11 0.37 -13.80
CA GLU A 113 14.36 1.76 -14.22
C GLU A 113 13.34 2.70 -13.56
N ASN A 114 12.06 2.32 -13.60
CA ASN A 114 11.02 3.09 -12.95
C ASN A 114 11.18 3.11 -11.42
N ALA A 115 11.52 1.98 -10.81
CA ALA A 115 11.80 1.91 -9.37
C ALA A 115 12.98 2.81 -8.97
N TYR A 116 14.04 2.86 -9.76
CA TYR A 116 15.15 3.77 -9.55
C TYR A 116 14.73 5.25 -9.64
N LYS A 117 13.99 5.62 -10.67
CA LYS A 117 13.47 6.99 -10.85
C LYS A 117 12.61 7.42 -9.66
N ILE A 118 11.67 6.55 -9.22
CA ILE A 118 10.80 6.81 -8.09
C ILE A 118 11.60 6.96 -6.79
N THR A 119 12.56 6.06 -6.57
CA THR A 119 13.44 6.11 -5.38
C THR A 119 14.22 7.42 -5.33
N LYS A 120 14.77 7.84 -6.47
CA LYS A 120 15.49 9.11 -6.58
C LYS A 120 14.57 10.29 -6.28
N GLN A 121 13.39 10.36 -6.90
CA GLN A 121 12.40 11.43 -6.66
C GLN A 121 11.98 11.50 -5.18
N LEU A 122 11.73 10.35 -4.56
CA LEU A 122 11.41 10.29 -3.14
C LEU A 122 12.57 10.77 -2.27
N GLY A 123 13.80 10.38 -2.61
CA GLY A 123 15.00 10.85 -1.91
C GLY A 123 15.20 12.36 -2.04
N ASP A 124 15.06 12.90 -3.24
CA ASP A 124 15.14 14.35 -3.51
C ASP A 124 14.05 15.11 -2.71
N PHE A 125 12.85 14.54 -2.62
CA PHE A 125 11.75 15.11 -1.83
C PHE A 125 12.07 15.09 -0.33
N ILE A 126 12.56 13.99 0.21
CA ILE A 126 12.95 13.87 1.63
C ILE A 126 14.06 14.87 1.95
N GLN A 127 15.06 15.00 1.09
CA GLN A 127 16.16 15.94 1.26
C GLN A 127 15.68 17.40 1.24
N LYS A 128 14.79 17.74 0.31
CA LYS A 128 14.20 19.09 0.19
C LYS A 128 13.41 19.50 1.44
N HIS A 129 12.83 18.52 2.14
CA HIS A 129 12.03 18.74 3.34
C HIS A 129 12.75 18.20 4.59
N SER A 130 13.99 18.62 4.77
CA SER A 130 14.86 18.18 5.88
C SER A 130 14.35 18.55 7.28
N ASP A 131 13.43 19.53 7.34
CA ASP A 131 12.71 19.95 8.56
C ASP A 131 11.57 18.99 8.96
N LYS A 132 11.26 17.99 8.11
CA LYS A 132 10.22 17.00 8.35
C LYS A 132 10.83 15.63 8.64
N HIS A 133 10.15 14.86 9.49
CA HIS A 133 10.47 13.47 9.72
C HIS A 133 9.56 12.57 8.87
N PHE A 134 10.16 11.66 8.10
CA PHE A 134 9.46 10.76 7.21
C PHE A 134 9.48 9.35 7.78
N ILE A 135 8.32 8.74 7.93
CA ILE A 135 8.20 7.31 8.26
C ILE A 135 7.81 6.58 6.99
N LEU A 136 8.68 5.69 6.53
CA LEU A 136 8.52 4.88 5.34
C LEU A 136 8.43 3.41 5.74
N TRP A 137 7.62 2.63 5.05
CA TRP A 137 7.56 1.19 5.30
C TRP A 137 7.28 0.39 4.03
N THR A 138 7.78 -0.85 4.00
CA THR A 138 7.38 -1.80 2.97
C THR A 138 6.03 -2.40 3.31
N ARG A 139 5.21 -2.65 2.29
CA ARG A 139 3.94 -3.36 2.49
C ARG A 139 4.19 -4.81 2.90
N THR A 140 3.36 -5.30 3.81
CA THR A 140 3.34 -6.71 4.21
C THR A 140 2.44 -7.48 3.26
N ASP A 141 2.96 -7.91 2.11
CA ASP A 141 2.25 -8.81 1.21
C ASP A 141 2.19 -10.22 1.81
N SER A 142 1.16 -11.00 1.46
CA SER A 142 1.13 -12.42 1.81
C SER A 142 2.32 -13.16 1.19
N LEU A 143 2.89 -14.13 1.91
CA LEU A 143 3.98 -14.96 1.38
C LEU A 143 3.58 -15.74 0.12
N LEU A 144 2.30 -15.97 -0.12
CA LEU A 144 1.79 -16.53 -1.38
C LEU A 144 2.21 -15.70 -2.59
N LYS A 145 2.29 -14.38 -2.47
CA LYS A 145 2.70 -13.51 -3.57
C LYS A 145 4.10 -13.83 -4.07
N TYR A 146 5.01 -14.14 -3.15
CA TYR A 146 6.39 -14.49 -3.52
C TYR A 146 6.49 -15.87 -4.17
N LYS A 147 5.54 -16.78 -3.90
CA LYS A 147 5.47 -18.09 -4.54
C LYS A 147 4.90 -18.07 -5.97
N VAL A 148 4.36 -16.93 -6.40
CA VAL A 148 3.95 -16.70 -7.80
C VAL A 148 5.17 -16.50 -8.70
N TYR A 149 6.24 -15.91 -8.18
CA TYR A 149 7.42 -15.55 -8.97
C TYR A 149 8.28 -16.76 -9.30
N ASN A 150 8.78 -16.83 -10.51
CA ASN A 150 9.95 -17.67 -10.79
C ASN A 150 11.19 -17.08 -10.11
N HIS A 151 12.26 -17.87 -10.04
CA HIS A 151 13.48 -17.48 -9.35
C HIS A 151 14.07 -16.14 -9.87
N THR A 152 14.07 -15.92 -11.18
CA THR A 152 14.61 -14.71 -11.81
C THR A 152 13.83 -13.46 -11.41
N ILE A 153 12.48 -13.51 -11.49
CA ILE A 153 11.61 -12.39 -11.11
C ILE A 153 11.72 -12.13 -9.61
N LEU A 154 11.72 -13.19 -8.79
CA LEU A 154 11.83 -13.06 -7.34
C LEU A 154 13.15 -12.36 -6.96
N THR A 155 14.27 -12.86 -7.47
CA THR A 155 15.61 -12.30 -7.19
C THR A 155 15.69 -10.85 -7.62
N ARG A 156 15.22 -10.53 -8.83
CA ARG A 156 15.17 -9.16 -9.34
C ARG A 156 14.36 -8.25 -8.42
N ASN A 157 13.12 -8.64 -8.11
CA ASN A 157 12.22 -7.83 -7.28
C ASN A 157 12.81 -7.57 -5.89
N LEU A 158 13.39 -8.61 -5.26
CA LEU A 158 14.02 -8.48 -3.95
C LEU A 158 15.23 -7.56 -3.98
N ASN A 159 16.07 -7.66 -5.03
CA ASN A 159 17.23 -6.79 -5.21
C ASN A 159 16.82 -5.34 -5.46
N THR A 160 15.82 -5.10 -6.32
CA THR A 160 15.32 -3.75 -6.63
C THR A 160 14.80 -3.05 -5.40
N ILE A 161 13.95 -3.73 -4.59
CA ILE A 161 13.44 -3.17 -3.33
C ILE A 161 14.58 -2.93 -2.35
N HIS A 162 15.50 -3.88 -2.19
CA HIS A 162 16.64 -3.75 -1.31
C HIS A 162 17.52 -2.53 -1.65
N ASN A 163 17.83 -2.34 -2.94
CA ASN A 163 18.63 -1.20 -3.41
C ASN A 163 17.90 0.13 -3.18
N ALA A 164 16.58 0.16 -3.37
CA ALA A 164 15.76 1.34 -3.08
C ALA A 164 15.79 1.69 -1.58
N LEU A 165 15.61 0.69 -0.70
CA LEU A 165 15.68 0.89 0.75
C LEU A 165 17.08 1.39 1.18
N LYS A 166 18.13 0.78 0.64
CA LYS A 166 19.52 1.18 0.92
C LYS A 166 19.80 2.61 0.48
N ALA A 167 19.26 3.03 -0.66
CA ALA A 167 19.38 4.41 -1.15
C ALA A 167 18.65 5.41 -0.23
N LEU A 168 17.48 5.03 0.30
CA LEU A 168 16.67 5.89 1.16
C LEU A 168 17.22 5.98 2.61
N LEU A 169 17.95 4.96 3.09
CA LEU A 169 18.62 5.00 4.41
C LEU A 169 19.71 6.06 4.53
N LYS A 170 20.12 6.70 3.43
CA LYS A 170 21.09 7.80 3.45
C LYS A 170 20.52 9.10 4.02
N TYR A 171 19.20 9.23 4.10
CA TYR A 171 18.54 10.45 4.55
C TYR A 171 18.25 10.37 6.05
N PRO A 172 18.89 11.24 6.89
CA PRO A 172 18.77 11.13 8.35
C PRO A 172 17.38 11.45 8.90
N ASN A 173 16.56 12.12 8.11
CA ASN A 173 15.19 12.44 8.45
C ASN A 173 14.17 11.40 7.92
N ALA A 174 14.63 10.24 7.42
CA ALA A 174 13.80 9.13 7.02
C ALA A 174 13.96 7.93 7.98
N GLU A 175 12.87 7.53 8.59
CA GLU A 175 12.74 6.29 9.37
C GLU A 175 12.11 5.23 8.49
N ILE A 176 12.78 4.08 8.27
CA ILE A 176 12.37 3.07 7.30
C ILE A 176 12.14 1.72 7.98
N HIS A 177 10.98 1.12 7.76
CA HIS A 177 10.61 -0.18 8.31
C HIS A 177 10.43 -1.23 7.20
N ASP A 178 11.07 -2.38 7.34
CA ASP A 178 10.85 -3.53 6.45
C ASP A 178 9.89 -4.54 7.09
N LEU A 179 8.61 -4.43 6.74
CA LEU A 179 7.54 -5.21 7.34
C LEU A 179 7.28 -6.56 6.63
N ARG A 180 8.03 -6.88 5.57
CA ARG A 180 7.80 -8.07 4.73
C ARG A 180 7.98 -9.40 5.46
N THR A 181 8.70 -9.40 6.60
CA THR A 181 8.91 -10.60 7.43
C THR A 181 8.00 -10.67 8.66
N MET A 182 6.98 -9.81 8.74
CA MET A 182 5.99 -9.88 9.82
C MET A 182 5.27 -11.24 9.83
N PRO A 183 4.89 -11.76 11.00
CA PRO A 183 4.05 -12.96 11.10
C PRO A 183 2.79 -12.87 10.26
N LEU A 184 2.16 -11.70 10.19
CA LEU A 184 0.99 -11.40 9.35
C LEU A 184 1.16 -11.90 7.91
N ALA A 185 2.36 -11.83 7.32
CA ALA A 185 2.61 -12.28 5.94
C ALA A 185 2.29 -13.79 5.72
N LYS A 186 2.25 -14.59 6.79
CA LYS A 186 1.91 -16.02 6.76
C LYS A 186 0.41 -16.29 6.95
N GLU A 187 -0.32 -15.34 7.52
CA GLU A 187 -1.71 -15.49 7.96
C GLU A 187 -2.68 -15.22 6.80
N ILE A 188 -2.80 -16.16 5.86
CA ILE A 188 -3.62 -15.99 4.65
C ILE A 188 -5.07 -15.60 4.93
N LYS A 189 -5.63 -15.97 6.08
CA LYS A 189 -7.00 -15.63 6.49
C LYS A 189 -7.19 -14.14 6.78
N CYS A 190 -6.09 -13.41 7.02
CA CYS A 190 -6.09 -11.97 7.22
C CYS A 190 -6.03 -11.19 5.90
N TYR A 191 -6.06 -11.87 4.76
CA TYR A 191 -5.96 -11.24 3.45
C TYR A 191 -7.24 -11.40 2.65
N LYS A 192 -7.56 -10.38 1.86
CA LYS A 192 -8.63 -10.44 0.86
C LYS A 192 -8.10 -10.92 -0.49
N ASP A 193 -6.82 -10.72 -0.77
CA ASP A 193 -6.08 -11.22 -1.91
C ASP A 193 -4.60 -11.42 -1.50
N ILE A 194 -3.68 -11.66 -2.43
CA ILE A 194 -2.27 -11.89 -2.08
C ILE A 194 -1.51 -10.64 -1.60
N GLY A 195 -2.14 -9.47 -1.55
CA GLY A 195 -1.46 -8.22 -1.21
C GLY A 195 -2.21 -7.30 -0.24
N HIS A 196 -3.50 -7.50 0.02
CA HIS A 196 -4.30 -6.60 0.86
C HIS A 196 -4.78 -7.33 2.12
N TYR A 197 -4.25 -6.92 3.26
CA TYR A 197 -4.63 -7.43 4.58
C TYR A 197 -5.80 -6.64 5.17
N ASP A 198 -6.43 -7.22 6.17
CA ASP A 198 -7.60 -6.71 6.88
C ASP A 198 -7.25 -5.56 7.85
N PRO A 199 -8.22 -4.92 8.53
CA PRO A 199 -7.96 -3.90 9.53
C PRO A 199 -7.20 -4.39 10.75
N ILE A 200 -7.32 -5.68 11.11
CA ILE A 200 -6.55 -6.25 12.22
C ILE A 200 -5.08 -6.25 11.83
N GLY A 201 -4.76 -6.71 10.62
CA GLY A 201 -3.43 -6.62 10.05
C GLY A 201 -2.93 -5.17 9.93
N SER A 202 -3.79 -4.22 9.59
CA SER A 202 -3.45 -2.79 9.58
C SER A 202 -3.05 -2.29 10.96
N LYS A 203 -3.77 -2.71 12.00
CA LYS A 203 -3.41 -2.38 13.39
C LYS A 203 -2.07 -2.98 13.80
N GLU A 204 -1.79 -4.23 13.43
CA GLU A 204 -0.51 -4.88 13.69
C GLU A 204 0.65 -4.15 12.99
N VAL A 205 0.46 -3.71 11.75
CA VAL A 205 1.43 -2.90 10.99
C VAL A 205 1.74 -1.60 11.73
N LEU A 206 0.72 -0.86 12.17
CA LEU A 206 0.93 0.38 12.91
C LEU A 206 1.64 0.14 14.25
N GLN A 207 1.31 -0.94 14.97
CA GLN A 207 2.01 -1.32 16.20
C GLN A 207 3.47 -1.71 15.94
N ALA A 208 3.74 -2.40 14.84
CA ALA A 208 5.10 -2.78 14.44
C ALA A 208 5.97 -1.56 14.09
N ILE A 209 5.39 -0.55 13.43
CA ILE A 209 6.06 0.73 13.16
C ILE A 209 6.30 1.47 14.48
N ALA A 210 5.27 1.65 15.32
CA ALA A 210 5.38 2.36 16.58
C ALA A 210 6.42 1.73 17.53
N SER A 211 6.52 0.40 17.57
CA SER A 211 7.51 -0.33 18.38
C SER A 211 8.91 -0.37 17.79
N LYS A 212 9.11 0.13 16.57
CA LYS A 212 10.39 0.09 15.81
C LYS A 212 10.97 -1.32 15.62
N LYS A 213 10.15 -2.36 15.76
CA LYS A 213 10.59 -3.78 15.71
C LYS A 213 11.24 -4.15 14.36
N TYR A 214 10.82 -3.50 13.28
CA TYR A 214 11.29 -3.75 11.91
C TYR A 214 12.05 -2.56 11.33
N LEU A 215 12.62 -1.72 12.19
CA LEU A 215 13.39 -0.56 11.79
C LEU A 215 14.65 -0.99 11.05
N LEU A 216 14.83 -0.45 9.85
CA LEU A 216 16.04 -0.64 9.07
C LEU A 216 17.12 0.36 9.46
N THR A 217 18.35 -0.12 9.45
CA THR A 217 19.57 0.65 9.60
C THR A 217 20.58 0.19 8.55
N PRO A 218 21.64 0.98 8.26
CA PRO A 218 22.72 0.52 7.39
C PRO A 218 23.36 -0.81 7.84
N ASN A 219 23.34 -1.10 9.15
CA ASN A 219 23.98 -2.29 9.72
C ASN A 219 23.12 -3.55 9.65
N ASN A 220 21.78 -3.43 9.51
CA ASN A 220 20.88 -4.58 9.55
C ASN A 220 20.14 -4.87 8.23
N ILE A 221 20.19 -3.97 7.26
CA ILE A 221 19.41 -4.09 6.03
C ILE A 221 19.70 -5.39 5.25
N ASP A 222 20.96 -5.81 5.21
CA ASP A 222 21.34 -7.04 4.52
C ASP A 222 20.81 -8.29 5.26
N SER A 223 20.84 -8.28 6.60
CA SER A 223 20.29 -9.37 7.41
C SER A 223 18.76 -9.46 7.29
N PHE A 224 18.07 -8.33 7.17
CA PHE A 224 16.63 -8.33 6.90
C PHE A 224 16.29 -8.96 5.55
N LYS A 225 17.08 -8.66 4.50
CA LYS A 225 16.93 -9.28 3.19
C LYS A 225 17.13 -10.80 3.26
N GLN A 226 18.19 -11.26 3.92
CA GLN A 226 18.47 -12.69 4.08
C GLN A 226 17.35 -13.40 4.84
N LYS A 227 16.87 -12.79 5.93
CA LYS A 227 15.73 -13.30 6.69
C LYS A 227 14.47 -13.43 5.82
N LEU A 228 14.21 -12.44 4.94
CA LEU A 228 13.06 -12.50 4.03
C LEU A 228 13.20 -13.65 3.03
N ILE A 229 14.39 -13.83 2.43
CA ILE A 229 14.67 -14.95 1.52
C ILE A 229 14.39 -16.27 2.21
N GLN A 230 14.98 -16.51 3.39
CA GLN A 230 14.76 -17.72 4.18
C GLN A 230 13.28 -17.92 4.53
N THR A 231 12.57 -16.83 4.86
CA THR A 231 11.14 -16.90 5.18
C THR A 231 10.34 -17.33 3.97
N ILE A 232 10.64 -16.83 2.77
CA ILE A 232 9.99 -17.21 1.52
C ILE A 232 10.32 -18.65 1.16
N GLU A 233 11.57 -19.07 1.25
CA GLU A 233 12.01 -20.45 0.93
C GLU A 233 11.31 -21.48 1.82
N ASN A 234 11.28 -21.22 3.13
CA ASN A 234 10.68 -22.11 4.12
C ASN A 234 9.15 -22.07 4.15
N TYR A 235 8.50 -21.10 3.47
CA TYR A 235 7.05 -21.02 3.45
C TYR A 235 6.44 -22.12 2.58
N GLN A 236 5.59 -22.94 3.20
CA GLN A 236 4.80 -23.95 2.52
C GLN A 236 3.43 -23.39 2.14
N ILE A 237 3.05 -23.54 0.88
CA ILE A 237 1.72 -23.14 0.42
C ILE A 237 0.69 -24.02 1.12
N PRO A 238 -0.30 -23.43 1.82
CA PRO A 238 -1.34 -24.21 2.50
C PRO A 238 -2.09 -25.11 1.53
N LYS A 239 -2.47 -26.32 2.00
CA LYS A 239 -3.18 -27.31 1.18
C LYS A 239 -4.48 -26.78 0.59
N GLU A 240 -5.17 -25.93 1.34
CA GLU A 240 -6.43 -25.29 0.94
C GLU A 240 -6.27 -24.36 -0.28
N ILE A 241 -5.06 -23.89 -0.54
CA ILE A 241 -4.73 -23.07 -1.71
C ILE A 241 -4.34 -23.97 -2.90
N GLN A 242 -3.74 -25.14 -2.66
CA GLN A 242 -3.24 -26.04 -3.70
C GLN A 242 -4.36 -26.83 -4.40
N ASN A 243 -5.44 -27.14 -3.69
CA ASN A 243 -6.62 -27.88 -4.19
C ASN A 243 -7.65 -26.92 -4.78
#